data_d7034da4e58d869533881ef2af68e921
#
_entry.id   d7034da4e58d869533881ef2af68e921
#
_cell.length_a   1.000
_cell.length_b   1.000
_cell.length_c   1.000
_cell.angle_alpha   90.00
_cell.angle_beta   90.00
_cell.angle_gamma   90.00
#
_symmetry.space_group_name_H-M   'P 1'
#
loop_
_entity.id
_entity.type
_entity.pdbx_description
1 polymer ?
#
loop_
_entity_poly.entity_id
_entity_poly.type
_entity_poly.pdbx_seq_one_letter_code
_entity_poly.pdbx_strand_id
1 'polypeptide(L)'
;MKNSIPRYTFYKNKYGSELLVDVVELKYVKKFLALSSVHTLTYYDITFVTEGEGMFSIDNQTCEAVSRDVFFSKPGEIRNWDTHRIVNGYALIFEDEFLSSLFKDSLFVQHLSFFKSGKTSSKLQLSDELYMRILQILYNIKAEIDSYKQNDVHVLRALLYEVLMLLNRAYQKADIGGESTSKETNNIHINKFIKLVDAHLKEQHSVQYYADKLCITPNYLNEIVTSIMGLSAKQYIQNKVMDESKRLLAYTDSSISDIAFELHFSTVSYFIRCFRQHTGETPLLYRKTHKPVSYTHLTLPTT
;
A
#
# COMPACT_ATOMS: atom_id res chain seq x y z
N MET A 1 -22.93 9.63 -24.91
CA MET A 1 -22.16 8.52 -24.31
C MET A 1 -21.27 9.13 -23.24
N LYS A 2 -21.41 8.77 -21.97
CA LYS A 2 -20.44 9.21 -20.93
C LYS A 2 -19.10 8.53 -21.24
N ASN A 3 -18.10 9.29 -21.67
CA ASN A 3 -16.74 8.78 -21.80
C ASN A 3 -16.24 8.40 -20.40
N SER A 4 -16.32 7.12 -20.05
CA SER A 4 -15.71 6.64 -18.81
C SER A 4 -14.19 6.68 -18.97
N ILE A 5 -13.50 7.22 -17.96
CA ILE A 5 -12.03 7.23 -17.93
C ILE A 5 -11.55 5.78 -17.98
N PRO A 6 -10.66 5.40 -18.91
CA PRO A 6 -10.10 4.05 -18.99
C PRO A 6 -9.45 3.64 -17.67
N ARG A 7 -9.67 2.38 -17.26
CA ARG A 7 -9.11 1.80 -16.06
C ARG A 7 -8.24 0.60 -16.42
N TYR A 8 -6.95 0.67 -16.12
CA TYR A 8 -6.03 -0.44 -16.37
C TYR A 8 -5.82 -1.27 -15.10
N THR A 9 -5.87 -2.58 -15.28
CA THR A 9 -5.67 -3.56 -14.20
C THR A 9 -4.29 -4.19 -14.30
N PHE A 10 -3.75 -4.63 -13.16
CA PHE A 10 -2.48 -5.35 -13.13
C PHE A 10 -2.64 -6.74 -13.79
N TYR A 11 -1.74 -7.08 -14.70
CA TYR A 11 -1.75 -8.38 -15.35
C TYR A 11 -0.85 -9.37 -14.60
N LYS A 12 -1.42 -10.02 -13.60
CA LYS A 12 -0.72 -10.87 -12.63
C LYS A 12 0.00 -12.08 -13.25
N ASN A 13 -0.54 -12.65 -14.33
CA ASN A 13 -0.05 -13.88 -14.96
C ASN A 13 0.83 -13.66 -16.19
N LYS A 14 1.44 -12.48 -16.31
CA LYS A 14 2.28 -12.10 -17.47
C LYS A 14 3.44 -13.07 -17.73
N TYR A 15 3.98 -13.66 -16.67
CA TYR A 15 5.18 -14.51 -16.72
C TYR A 15 4.88 -16.01 -16.51
N GLY A 16 3.63 -16.44 -16.72
CA GLY A 16 3.22 -17.84 -16.58
C GLY A 16 2.91 -18.29 -15.14
N SER A 17 3.18 -17.43 -14.16
CA SER A 17 2.82 -17.59 -12.76
C SER A 17 2.34 -16.25 -12.20
N GLU A 18 1.59 -16.26 -11.09
CA GLU A 18 1.13 -15.04 -10.48
C GLU A 18 2.30 -14.25 -9.88
N LEU A 19 2.51 -13.03 -10.39
CA LEU A 19 3.50 -12.09 -9.88
C LEU A 19 2.83 -10.72 -9.70
N LEU A 20 3.04 -10.11 -8.53
CA LEU A 20 2.37 -8.87 -8.12
C LEU A 20 3.29 -7.64 -8.16
N VAL A 21 4.40 -7.73 -8.88
CA VAL A 21 5.35 -6.63 -9.12
C VAL A 21 5.87 -6.72 -10.55
N ASP A 22 6.11 -5.57 -11.17
CA ASP A 22 6.75 -5.49 -12.50
C ASP A 22 7.52 -4.17 -12.66
N VAL A 23 8.50 -4.17 -13.58
CA VAL A 23 9.20 -2.97 -14.05
C VAL A 23 9.00 -2.88 -15.55
N VAL A 24 8.26 -1.87 -15.99
CA VAL A 24 7.87 -1.67 -17.38
C VAL A 24 8.56 -0.42 -17.95
N GLU A 25 9.18 -0.53 -19.12
CA GLU A 25 9.72 0.63 -19.80
C GLU A 25 8.59 1.50 -20.39
N LEU A 26 8.64 2.80 -20.20
CA LEU A 26 7.59 3.74 -20.65
C LEU A 26 7.31 3.66 -22.14
N LYS A 27 8.31 3.35 -22.96
CA LYS A 27 8.12 3.16 -24.42
C LYS A 27 7.09 2.07 -24.77
N TYR A 28 6.93 1.05 -23.92
CA TYR A 28 5.91 0.02 -24.12
C TYR A 28 4.55 0.45 -23.59
N VAL A 29 4.51 1.21 -22.50
CA VAL A 29 3.27 1.75 -21.91
C VAL A 29 2.59 2.74 -22.86
N LYS A 30 3.36 3.57 -23.56
CA LYS A 30 2.85 4.56 -24.53
C LYS A 30 1.89 3.99 -25.57
N LYS A 31 2.14 2.77 -26.05
CA LYS A 31 1.27 2.10 -27.04
C LYS A 31 -0.14 1.88 -26.53
N PHE A 32 -0.30 1.60 -25.23
CA PHE A 32 -1.60 1.40 -24.59
C PHE A 32 -2.29 2.73 -24.29
N LEU A 33 -1.51 3.78 -24.01
CA LEU A 33 -2.03 5.12 -23.72
C LEU A 33 -2.30 5.97 -24.96
N ALA A 34 -1.95 5.49 -26.16
CA ALA A 34 -2.17 6.22 -27.41
C ALA A 34 -3.65 6.58 -27.67
N LEU A 35 -4.58 5.81 -27.10
CA LEU A 35 -6.03 6.04 -27.23
C LEU A 35 -6.57 7.02 -26.18
N SER A 36 -5.93 7.16 -25.03
CA SER A 36 -6.28 8.11 -23.97
C SER A 36 -5.10 8.32 -23.03
N SER A 37 -4.61 9.55 -22.99
CA SER A 37 -3.58 9.96 -22.01
C SER A 37 -4.14 10.02 -20.59
N VAL A 38 -5.46 10.20 -20.44
CA VAL A 38 -6.17 10.23 -19.15
C VAL A 38 -6.66 8.83 -18.80
N HIS A 39 -6.22 8.31 -17.67
CA HIS A 39 -6.56 6.95 -17.23
C HIS A 39 -6.44 6.79 -15.71
N THR A 40 -6.94 5.67 -15.18
CA THR A 40 -6.74 5.23 -13.79
C THR A 40 -6.10 3.85 -13.75
N LEU A 41 -5.42 3.53 -12.64
CA LEU A 41 -4.80 2.23 -12.40
C LEU A 41 -5.46 1.55 -11.20
N THR A 42 -5.43 0.21 -11.13
CA THR A 42 -5.88 -0.54 -9.95
C THR A 42 -4.74 -0.89 -8.98
N TYR A 43 -3.53 -0.50 -9.29
CA TYR A 43 -2.28 -0.85 -8.61
C TYR A 43 -1.45 0.41 -8.32
N TYR A 44 -0.43 0.26 -7.48
CA TYR A 44 0.55 1.31 -7.21
C TYR A 44 1.52 1.46 -8.37
N ASP A 45 1.85 2.69 -8.71
CA ASP A 45 2.78 3.03 -9.78
C ASP A 45 3.78 4.08 -9.31
N ILE A 46 5.05 3.81 -9.54
CA ILE A 46 6.15 4.75 -9.36
C ILE A 46 6.82 4.92 -10.71
N THR A 47 6.56 6.05 -11.35
CA THR A 47 7.09 6.37 -12.69
C THR A 47 8.38 7.18 -12.56
N PHE A 48 9.46 6.68 -13.14
CA PHE A 48 10.79 7.31 -13.22
C PHE A 48 11.00 7.87 -14.63
N VAL A 49 11.25 9.17 -14.75
CA VAL A 49 11.56 9.83 -16.04
C VAL A 49 13.07 9.79 -16.25
N THR A 50 13.52 9.14 -17.32
CA THR A 50 14.95 9.08 -17.68
C THR A 50 15.30 10.05 -18.79
N GLU A 51 14.36 10.34 -19.70
CA GLU A 51 14.59 11.17 -20.86
C GLU A 51 13.30 11.89 -21.28
N GLY A 52 13.44 13.12 -21.73
CA GLY A 52 12.35 13.98 -22.17
C GLY A 52 11.89 14.94 -21.10
N GLU A 53 10.98 15.81 -21.48
CA GLU A 53 10.33 16.80 -20.63
C GLU A 53 8.86 16.93 -21.05
N GLY A 54 7.97 17.29 -20.14
CA GLY A 54 6.55 17.43 -20.44
C GLY A 54 5.71 17.65 -19.21
N MET A 55 4.39 17.52 -19.35
CA MET A 55 3.47 17.67 -18.24
C MET A 55 3.01 16.30 -17.72
N PHE A 56 2.93 16.16 -16.42
CA PHE A 56 2.39 15.00 -15.74
C PHE A 56 1.37 15.45 -14.70
N SER A 57 0.18 14.88 -14.75
CA SER A 57 -0.89 15.19 -13.80
C SER A 57 -1.33 13.93 -13.04
N ILE A 58 -1.53 14.09 -11.75
CA ILE A 58 -2.15 13.08 -10.88
C ILE A 58 -3.26 13.79 -10.09
N ASP A 59 -4.50 13.38 -10.31
CA ASP A 59 -5.70 14.06 -9.82
C ASP A 59 -5.67 15.57 -10.16
N ASN A 60 -5.66 16.43 -9.14
CA ASN A 60 -5.63 17.88 -9.29
C ASN A 60 -4.22 18.49 -9.29
N GLN A 61 -3.17 17.66 -9.21
CA GLN A 61 -1.79 18.14 -9.22
C GLN A 61 -1.18 17.95 -10.61
N THR A 62 -0.84 19.06 -11.25
CA THR A 62 -0.12 19.07 -12.54
C THR A 62 1.27 19.61 -12.31
N CYS A 63 2.28 18.85 -12.73
CA CYS A 63 3.68 19.18 -12.56
C CYS A 63 4.42 19.06 -13.91
N GLU A 64 5.44 19.86 -14.07
CA GLU A 64 6.44 19.67 -15.11
C GLU A 64 7.27 18.43 -14.78
N ALA A 65 7.50 17.57 -15.78
CA ALA A 65 8.30 16.36 -15.68
C ALA A 65 9.59 16.55 -16.46
N VAL A 66 10.71 16.32 -15.81
CA VAL A 66 12.04 16.34 -16.43
C VAL A 66 12.82 15.09 -16.02
N SER A 67 14.00 14.89 -16.63
CA SER A 67 14.86 13.76 -16.27
C SER A 67 15.19 13.74 -14.76
N ARG A 68 15.19 12.56 -14.17
CA ARG A 68 15.35 12.27 -12.73
C ARG A 68 14.14 12.58 -11.84
N ASP A 69 13.03 13.00 -12.43
CA ASP A 69 11.77 13.10 -11.68
C ASP A 69 11.15 11.71 -11.46
N VAL A 70 10.54 11.58 -10.30
CA VAL A 70 9.78 10.39 -9.90
C VAL A 70 8.37 10.81 -9.54
N PHE A 71 7.38 10.14 -10.11
CA PHE A 71 5.96 10.37 -9.85
C PHE A 71 5.34 9.19 -9.14
N PHE A 72 4.51 9.47 -8.14
CA PHE A 72 3.87 8.49 -7.27
C PHE A 72 2.37 8.52 -7.44
N SER A 73 1.76 7.42 -7.88
CA SER A 73 0.32 7.27 -7.93
C SER A 73 -0.15 5.98 -7.26
N LYS A 74 -1.26 6.09 -6.54
CA LYS A 74 -1.97 4.99 -5.90
C LYS A 74 -3.19 4.55 -6.70
N PRO A 75 -3.75 3.36 -6.41
CA PRO A 75 -4.94 2.88 -7.07
C PRO A 75 -6.09 3.90 -7.07
N GLY A 76 -6.71 4.09 -8.23
CA GLY A 76 -7.87 4.96 -8.41
C GLY A 76 -7.56 6.43 -8.72
N GLU A 77 -6.35 6.93 -8.52
CA GLU A 77 -5.97 8.29 -8.90
C GLU A 77 -6.04 8.46 -10.42
N ILE A 78 -6.53 9.62 -10.88
CA ILE A 78 -6.62 9.96 -12.30
C ILE A 78 -5.26 10.47 -12.75
N ARG A 79 -4.69 9.83 -13.76
CA ARG A 79 -3.39 10.18 -14.33
C ARG A 79 -3.58 10.75 -15.72
N ASN A 80 -2.76 11.76 -16.04
CA ASN A 80 -2.59 12.26 -17.40
C ASN A 80 -1.14 12.69 -17.60
N TRP A 81 -0.49 12.22 -18.66
CA TRP A 81 0.87 12.59 -18.99
C TRP A 81 1.10 12.76 -20.47
N ASP A 82 2.00 13.67 -20.80
CA ASP A 82 2.38 13.95 -22.18
C ASP A 82 3.25 12.81 -22.71
N THR A 83 2.59 11.83 -23.33
CA THR A 83 3.24 10.63 -23.86
C THR A 83 4.15 10.92 -25.08
N HIS A 84 4.07 12.11 -25.66
CA HIS A 84 4.90 12.49 -26.79
C HIS A 84 6.23 13.11 -26.34
N ARG A 85 6.19 13.95 -25.32
CA ARG A 85 7.36 14.72 -24.86
C ARG A 85 8.17 13.99 -23.79
N ILE A 86 7.54 13.21 -22.92
CA ILE A 86 8.23 12.31 -21.98
C ILE A 86 8.68 11.08 -22.77
N VAL A 87 9.95 11.04 -23.15
CA VAL A 87 10.45 10.09 -24.16
C VAL A 87 10.68 8.71 -23.54
N ASN A 88 11.43 8.64 -22.44
CA ASN A 88 11.87 7.37 -21.84
C ASN A 88 11.74 7.36 -20.30
N GLY A 89 11.74 6.17 -19.76
CA GLY A 89 11.69 5.94 -18.32
C GLY A 89 11.21 4.54 -17.96
N TYR A 90 10.94 4.35 -16.69
CA TYR A 90 10.46 3.09 -16.12
C TYR A 90 9.25 3.34 -15.24
N ALA A 91 8.31 2.41 -15.26
CA ALA A 91 7.22 2.32 -14.28
C ALA A 91 7.47 1.09 -13.41
N LEU A 92 7.72 1.29 -12.12
CA LEU A 92 7.70 0.24 -11.10
C LEU A 92 6.26 0.13 -10.61
N ILE A 93 5.62 -0.97 -10.93
CA ILE A 93 4.21 -1.23 -10.63
C ILE A 93 4.06 -2.43 -9.71
N PHE A 94 3.15 -2.35 -8.74
CA PHE A 94 2.94 -3.45 -7.80
C PHE A 94 1.56 -3.38 -7.13
N GLU A 95 1.08 -4.53 -6.67
CA GLU A 95 -0.10 -4.65 -5.81
C GLU A 95 0.33 -4.59 -4.34
N ASP A 96 -0.52 -4.03 -3.48
CA ASP A 96 -0.28 -3.92 -2.04
C ASP A 96 0.01 -5.28 -1.38
N GLU A 97 -0.72 -6.31 -1.80
CA GLU A 97 -0.59 -7.68 -1.33
C GLU A 97 0.83 -8.24 -1.47
N PHE A 98 1.63 -7.74 -2.41
CA PHE A 98 2.99 -8.24 -2.64
C PHE A 98 3.91 -8.04 -1.44
N LEU A 99 3.76 -6.93 -0.72
CA LEU A 99 4.53 -6.61 0.48
C LEU A 99 3.75 -6.86 1.78
N SER A 100 2.44 -6.63 1.81
CA SER A 100 1.63 -6.81 3.02
C SER A 100 1.67 -8.23 3.57
N SER A 101 1.88 -9.22 2.71
CA SER A 101 2.09 -10.62 3.11
C SER A 101 3.39 -10.86 3.91
N LEU A 102 4.38 -9.95 3.83
CA LEU A 102 5.63 -10.01 4.61
C LEU A 102 5.54 -9.27 5.94
N PHE A 103 4.76 -8.22 5.99
CA PHE A 103 4.67 -7.35 7.15
C PHE A 103 3.40 -7.63 7.93
N LYS A 104 3.47 -7.51 9.26
CA LYS A 104 2.28 -7.50 10.11
C LYS A 104 1.40 -6.26 9.90
N ASP A 105 1.91 -5.27 9.17
CA ASP A 105 1.20 -4.04 8.82
C ASP A 105 0.63 -4.15 7.40
N SER A 106 -0.67 -4.45 7.30
CA SER A 106 -1.40 -4.50 6.03
C SER A 106 -1.51 -3.14 5.33
N LEU A 107 -1.23 -2.04 6.03
CA LEU A 107 -1.26 -0.68 5.50
C LEU A 107 0.14 -0.11 5.24
N PHE A 108 1.19 -0.95 5.28
CA PHE A 108 2.58 -0.54 5.11
C PHE A 108 2.80 0.38 3.92
N VAL A 109 2.29 0.00 2.74
CA VAL A 109 2.45 0.79 1.50
C VAL A 109 1.72 2.13 1.61
N GLN A 110 0.52 2.14 2.19
CA GLN A 110 -0.28 3.35 2.38
C GLN A 110 0.34 4.33 3.37
N HIS A 111 1.19 3.84 4.30
CA HIS A 111 1.92 4.65 5.27
C HIS A 111 3.16 5.34 4.70
N LEU A 112 3.61 4.98 3.49
CA LEU A 112 4.72 5.67 2.83
C LEU A 112 4.34 7.13 2.54
N SER A 113 5.23 8.05 2.84
CA SER A 113 4.95 9.50 2.83
C SER A 113 4.40 10.00 1.49
N PHE A 114 4.85 9.42 0.39
CA PHE A 114 4.40 9.76 -0.96
C PHE A 114 3.09 9.09 -1.40
N PHE A 115 2.56 8.11 -0.61
CA PHE A 115 1.25 7.49 -0.87
C PHE A 115 0.18 7.90 0.14
N LYS A 116 0.53 8.65 1.18
CA LYS A 116 -0.44 9.13 2.15
C LYS A 116 -1.48 10.05 1.51
N SER A 117 -2.70 10.01 2.05
CA SER A 117 -3.71 11.01 1.74
C SER A 117 -3.24 12.39 2.22
N GLY A 118 -3.42 13.42 1.39
CA GLY A 118 -2.93 14.77 1.70
C GLY A 118 -1.42 14.94 1.53
N LYS A 119 -0.76 14.08 0.72
CA LYS A 119 0.64 14.27 0.32
C LYS A 119 0.86 15.67 -0.29
N THR A 120 1.98 16.30 0.03
CA THR A 120 2.34 17.64 -0.44
C THR A 120 2.60 17.68 -1.94
N SER A 121 3.17 16.61 -2.48
CA SER A 121 3.48 16.50 -3.90
C SER A 121 3.35 15.05 -4.38
N SER A 122 2.91 14.88 -5.61
CA SER A 122 2.96 13.58 -6.29
C SER A 122 4.29 13.37 -7.03
N LYS A 123 5.24 14.31 -6.90
CA LYS A 123 6.54 14.35 -7.58
C LYS A 123 7.68 14.47 -6.57
N LEU A 124 8.80 13.82 -6.89
CA LEU A 124 10.09 13.98 -6.22
C LEU A 124 11.19 14.04 -7.27
N GLN A 125 12.07 15.03 -7.18
CA GLN A 125 13.31 15.08 -7.95
C GLN A 125 14.43 14.44 -7.16
N LEU A 126 15.15 13.49 -7.77
CA LEU A 126 16.24 12.76 -7.12
C LEU A 126 17.60 13.40 -7.39
N SER A 127 18.53 13.25 -6.44
CA SER A 127 19.95 13.52 -6.70
C SER A 127 20.51 12.49 -7.68
N ASP A 128 21.58 12.85 -8.40
CA ASP A 128 22.22 11.95 -9.37
C ASP A 128 22.63 10.61 -8.76
N GLU A 129 23.22 10.64 -7.57
CA GLU A 129 23.69 9.44 -6.86
C GLU A 129 22.51 8.51 -6.52
N LEU A 130 21.46 9.05 -5.91
CA LEU A 130 20.30 8.24 -5.52
C LEU A 130 19.56 7.72 -6.74
N TYR A 131 19.46 8.54 -7.80
CA TYR A 131 18.82 8.16 -9.05
C TYR A 131 19.53 6.96 -9.71
N MET A 132 20.85 7.03 -9.84
CA MET A 132 21.65 5.93 -10.40
C MET A 132 21.53 4.66 -9.57
N ARG A 133 21.56 4.78 -8.24
CA ARG A 133 21.35 3.63 -7.36
C ARG A 133 19.99 2.97 -7.58
N ILE A 134 18.92 3.77 -7.67
CA ILE A 134 17.56 3.24 -7.86
C ILE A 134 17.43 2.60 -9.25
N LEU A 135 17.98 3.20 -10.31
CA LEU A 135 17.98 2.58 -11.65
C LEU A 135 18.68 1.20 -11.63
N GLN A 136 19.77 1.06 -10.90
CA GLN A 136 20.45 -0.25 -10.76
C GLN A 136 19.53 -1.26 -10.05
N ILE A 137 18.79 -0.85 -9.02
CA ILE A 137 17.85 -1.74 -8.35
C ILE A 137 16.69 -2.11 -9.28
N LEU A 138 16.14 -1.17 -10.06
CA LEU A 138 15.11 -1.47 -11.06
C LEU A 138 15.60 -2.46 -12.11
N TYR A 139 16.85 -2.32 -12.55
CA TYR A 139 17.49 -3.31 -13.44
C TYR A 139 17.57 -4.69 -12.79
N ASN A 140 17.96 -4.76 -11.51
CA ASN A 140 18.03 -6.02 -10.76
C ASN A 140 16.63 -6.65 -10.60
N ILE A 141 15.60 -5.85 -10.30
CA ILE A 141 14.21 -6.33 -10.25
C ILE A 141 13.81 -6.94 -11.60
N LYS A 142 14.11 -6.24 -12.70
CA LYS A 142 13.77 -6.73 -14.04
C LYS A 142 14.49 -8.03 -14.38
N ALA A 143 15.79 -8.12 -14.08
CA ALA A 143 16.58 -9.33 -14.27
C ALA A 143 16.04 -10.51 -13.46
N GLU A 144 15.63 -10.26 -12.21
CA GLU A 144 15.03 -11.27 -11.34
C GLU A 144 13.66 -11.74 -11.87
N ILE A 145 12.84 -10.81 -12.41
CA ILE A 145 11.57 -11.14 -13.04
C ILE A 145 11.79 -11.99 -14.31
N ASP A 146 12.75 -11.65 -15.14
CA ASP A 146 13.03 -12.37 -16.39
C ASP A 146 13.56 -13.80 -16.12
N SER A 147 14.22 -14.01 -14.98
CA SER A 147 14.68 -15.32 -14.50
C SER A 147 13.75 -15.96 -13.46
N TYR A 148 12.56 -15.36 -13.20
CA TYR A 148 11.68 -15.70 -12.11
C TYR A 148 11.28 -17.16 -12.09
N LYS A 149 11.55 -17.83 -10.97
CA LYS A 149 11.07 -19.16 -10.60
C LYS A 149 10.13 -19.00 -9.41
N GLN A 150 9.11 -19.84 -9.33
CA GLN A 150 8.00 -19.71 -8.36
C GLN A 150 8.41 -19.54 -6.87
N ASN A 151 9.68 -19.78 -6.54
CA ASN A 151 10.16 -19.71 -5.15
C ASN A 151 11.03 -18.49 -4.82
N ASP A 152 11.31 -17.59 -5.79
CA ASP A 152 12.29 -16.51 -5.61
C ASP A 152 11.63 -15.14 -5.31
N VAL A 153 10.37 -15.15 -4.90
CA VAL A 153 9.59 -13.96 -4.56
C VAL A 153 10.24 -13.08 -3.47
N HIS A 154 11.05 -13.67 -2.60
CA HIS A 154 11.67 -12.94 -1.49
C HIS A 154 12.77 -11.97 -1.95
N VAL A 155 13.53 -12.28 -3.00
CA VAL A 155 14.51 -11.37 -3.59
C VAL A 155 13.79 -10.15 -4.17
N LEU A 156 12.73 -10.37 -4.96
CA LEU A 156 11.91 -9.29 -5.51
C LEU A 156 11.30 -8.40 -4.43
N ARG A 157 10.82 -9.00 -3.32
CA ARG A 157 10.31 -8.25 -2.18
C ARG A 157 11.36 -7.39 -1.50
N ALA A 158 12.58 -7.93 -1.32
CA ALA A 158 13.70 -7.21 -0.72
C ALA A 158 14.11 -6.00 -1.59
N LEU A 159 14.22 -6.19 -2.90
CA LEU A 159 14.56 -5.13 -3.84
C LEU A 159 13.46 -4.05 -3.91
N LEU A 160 12.18 -4.44 -3.99
CA LEU A 160 11.06 -3.49 -3.94
C LEU A 160 11.08 -2.70 -2.63
N TYR A 161 11.26 -3.38 -1.49
CA TYR A 161 11.34 -2.73 -0.18
C TYR A 161 12.48 -1.72 -0.12
N GLU A 162 13.67 -2.07 -0.65
CA GLU A 162 14.81 -1.14 -0.70
C GLU A 162 14.46 0.13 -1.48
N VAL A 163 13.90 -0.01 -2.67
CA VAL A 163 13.46 1.16 -3.49
C VAL A 163 12.49 2.03 -2.71
N LEU A 164 11.45 1.43 -2.11
CA LEU A 164 10.43 2.17 -1.37
C LEU A 164 11.02 2.92 -0.17
N MET A 165 11.97 2.30 0.57
CA MET A 165 12.61 2.94 1.72
C MET A 165 13.56 4.07 1.32
N LEU A 166 14.32 3.90 0.23
CA LEU A 166 15.18 4.96 -0.31
C LEU A 166 14.36 6.16 -0.76
N LEU A 167 13.29 5.93 -1.50
CA LEU A 167 12.37 6.99 -1.95
C LEU A 167 11.67 7.67 -0.78
N ASN A 168 11.20 6.89 0.21
CA ASN A 168 10.51 7.46 1.37
C ASN A 168 11.43 8.38 2.19
N ARG A 169 12.69 7.99 2.36
CA ARG A 169 13.71 8.83 3.02
C ARG A 169 13.98 10.11 2.23
N ALA A 170 14.10 10.02 0.91
CA ALA A 170 14.34 11.20 0.07
C ALA A 170 13.13 12.14 0.06
N TYR A 171 11.92 11.57 -0.04
CA TYR A 171 10.67 12.34 -0.02
C TYR A 171 10.50 13.09 1.31
N GLN A 172 10.75 12.44 2.44
CA GLN A 172 10.69 13.08 3.76
C GLN A 172 11.70 14.23 3.89
N LYS A 173 12.93 14.07 3.38
CA LYS A 173 13.92 15.15 3.39
C LYS A 173 13.48 16.35 2.55
N ALA A 174 12.86 16.12 1.39
CA ALA A 174 12.35 17.20 0.54
C ALA A 174 11.15 17.92 1.18
N ASP A 175 10.29 17.19 1.91
CA ASP A 175 9.11 17.74 2.60
C ASP A 175 9.50 18.59 3.84
N ILE A 176 10.60 18.28 4.51
CA ILE A 176 11.13 19.06 5.67
C ILE A 176 11.64 20.46 5.24
N GLY A 177 12.01 20.65 3.97
CA GLY A 177 12.45 21.96 3.44
C GLY A 177 11.35 23.02 3.29
N GLY A 178 10.07 22.63 3.45
CA GLY A 178 8.90 23.51 3.44
C GLY A 178 8.19 23.51 4.78
N GLU A 179 8.38 24.58 5.56
CA GLU A 179 7.69 24.95 6.81
C GLU A 179 6.76 23.89 7.45
N SER A 180 7.13 23.30 8.62
CA SER A 180 6.27 23.41 9.81
C SER A 180 6.68 22.50 10.98
N THR A 181 6.89 23.08 12.13
CA THR A 181 6.89 22.47 13.47
C THR A 181 5.61 21.70 13.78
N SER A 182 4.48 22.06 13.18
CA SER A 182 3.18 21.37 13.35
C SER A 182 3.12 20.00 12.68
N LYS A 183 3.75 19.81 11.51
CA LYS A 183 3.77 18.51 10.82
C LYS A 183 4.62 17.45 11.53
N GLU A 184 5.73 17.87 12.13
CA GLU A 184 6.57 16.96 12.93
C GLU A 184 5.83 16.45 14.16
N THR A 185 5.13 17.34 14.88
CA THR A 185 4.31 16.95 16.04
C THR A 185 3.20 16.00 15.65
N ASN A 186 2.51 16.26 14.52
CA ASN A 186 1.47 15.38 14.00
C ASN A 186 2.03 14.00 13.64
N ASN A 187 3.18 13.92 12.99
CA ASN A 187 3.84 12.66 12.67
C ASN A 187 4.26 11.87 13.91
N ILE A 188 4.70 12.56 14.97
CA ILE A 188 5.02 11.93 16.26
C ILE A 188 3.74 11.34 16.89
N HIS A 189 2.64 12.09 16.91
CA HIS A 189 1.37 11.61 17.46
C HIS A 189 0.81 10.43 16.69
N ILE A 190 0.86 10.44 15.36
CA ILE A 190 0.42 9.31 14.52
C ILE A 190 1.26 8.06 14.79
N ASN A 191 2.58 8.17 14.81
CA ASN A 191 3.44 7.02 15.05
C ASN A 191 3.22 6.41 16.46
N LYS A 192 2.98 7.26 17.46
CA LYS A 192 2.60 6.81 18.81
C LYS A 192 1.21 6.17 18.81
N PHE A 193 0.23 6.76 18.11
CA PHE A 193 -1.12 6.20 17.98
C PHE A 193 -1.09 4.79 17.37
N ILE A 194 -0.38 4.60 16.25
CA ILE A 194 -0.23 3.29 15.61
C ILE A 194 0.32 2.26 16.60
N LYS A 195 1.43 2.60 17.28
CA LYS A 195 2.05 1.72 18.28
C LYS A 195 1.11 1.39 19.44
N LEU A 196 0.34 2.36 19.92
CA LEU A 196 -0.63 2.15 20.97
C LEU A 196 -1.79 1.26 20.51
N VAL A 197 -2.28 1.45 19.28
CA VAL A 197 -3.31 0.57 18.71
C VAL A 197 -2.78 -0.86 18.61
N ASP A 198 -1.59 -1.07 18.03
CA ASP A 198 -1.01 -2.41 17.90
C ASP A 198 -0.78 -3.09 19.27
N ALA A 199 -0.47 -2.32 20.32
CA ALA A 199 -0.25 -2.85 21.67
C ALA A 199 -1.55 -3.19 22.43
N HIS A 200 -2.63 -2.44 22.19
CA HIS A 200 -3.86 -2.52 22.98
C HIS A 200 -5.10 -2.90 22.18
N LEU A 201 -4.93 -3.26 20.91
CA LEU A 201 -6.00 -3.54 19.96
C LEU A 201 -7.03 -4.54 20.47
N LYS A 202 -6.58 -5.58 21.16
CA LYS A 202 -7.46 -6.65 21.67
C LYS A 202 -8.38 -6.17 22.78
N GLU A 203 -7.99 -5.16 23.52
CA GLU A 203 -8.67 -4.72 24.75
C GLU A 203 -9.40 -3.39 24.58
N GLN A 204 -8.94 -2.53 23.70
CA GLN A 204 -9.36 -1.15 23.59
C GLN A 204 -9.72 -0.74 22.16
N HIS A 205 -11.00 -0.37 21.97
CA HIS A 205 -11.52 0.06 20.66
C HIS A 205 -11.96 1.53 20.65
N SER A 206 -11.83 2.21 21.78
CA SER A 206 -12.29 3.60 21.94
C SER A 206 -11.23 4.61 21.48
N VAL A 207 -11.60 5.53 20.61
CA VAL A 207 -10.75 6.67 20.21
C VAL A 207 -10.34 7.50 21.43
N GLN A 208 -11.25 7.66 22.43
CA GLN A 208 -10.99 8.38 23.65
C GLN A 208 -9.79 7.81 24.39
N TYR A 209 -9.73 6.48 24.57
CA TYR A 209 -8.60 5.80 25.25
C TYR A 209 -7.24 6.18 24.63
N TYR A 210 -7.15 6.14 23.30
CA TYR A 210 -5.91 6.44 22.61
C TYR A 210 -5.55 7.93 22.66
N ALA A 211 -6.55 8.79 22.59
CA ALA A 211 -6.35 10.23 22.73
C ALA A 211 -5.83 10.59 24.13
N ASP A 212 -6.39 9.99 25.17
CA ASP A 212 -5.96 10.18 26.56
C ASP A 212 -4.50 9.71 26.78
N LYS A 213 -4.13 8.55 26.20
CA LYS A 213 -2.75 8.03 26.25
C LYS A 213 -1.75 8.93 25.51
N LEU A 214 -2.22 9.68 24.52
CA LEU A 214 -1.41 10.64 23.78
C LEU A 214 -1.42 12.06 24.38
N CYS A 215 -2.21 12.27 25.45
CA CYS A 215 -2.44 13.58 26.06
C CYS A 215 -2.98 14.63 25.07
N ILE A 216 -3.87 14.23 24.16
CA ILE A 216 -4.55 15.07 23.17
C ILE A 216 -6.06 14.82 23.18
N THR A 217 -6.83 15.73 22.54
CA THR A 217 -8.28 15.54 22.42
C THR A 217 -8.61 14.50 21.34
N PRO A 218 -9.74 13.77 21.47
CA PRO A 218 -10.21 12.84 20.43
C PRO A 218 -10.46 13.52 19.08
N ASN A 219 -10.93 14.76 19.09
CA ASN A 219 -11.12 15.54 17.86
C ASN A 219 -9.80 15.82 17.16
N TYR A 220 -8.78 16.25 17.90
CA TYR A 220 -7.45 16.49 17.35
C TYR A 220 -6.81 15.18 16.86
N LEU A 221 -6.92 14.08 17.61
CA LEU A 221 -6.49 12.77 17.14
C LEU A 221 -7.18 12.38 15.82
N ASN A 222 -8.50 12.55 15.74
CA ASN A 222 -9.24 12.24 14.53
C ASN A 222 -8.85 13.14 13.35
N GLU A 223 -8.60 14.42 13.57
CA GLU A 223 -8.12 15.37 12.56
C GLU A 223 -6.75 14.92 12.00
N ILE A 224 -5.79 14.61 12.89
CA ILE A 224 -4.45 14.14 12.48
C ILE A 224 -4.56 12.84 11.69
N VAL A 225 -5.32 11.85 12.20
CA VAL A 225 -5.47 10.55 11.53
C VAL A 225 -6.12 10.75 10.16
N THR A 226 -7.15 11.57 10.07
CA THR A 226 -7.84 11.83 8.79
C THR A 226 -6.92 12.54 7.81
N SER A 227 -6.16 13.53 8.26
CA SER A 227 -5.25 14.30 7.39
C SER A 227 -4.11 13.45 6.83
N ILE A 228 -3.62 12.47 7.60
CA ILE A 228 -2.44 11.67 7.24
C ILE A 228 -2.84 10.34 6.58
N MET A 229 -3.93 9.71 7.06
CA MET A 229 -4.33 8.36 6.62
C MET A 229 -5.59 8.35 5.71
N GLY A 230 -6.29 9.49 5.58
CA GLY A 230 -7.50 9.59 4.77
C GLY A 230 -8.73 8.88 5.36
N LEU A 231 -8.66 8.40 6.60
CA LEU A 231 -9.75 7.74 7.31
C LEU A 231 -9.79 8.19 8.78
N SER A 232 -10.95 8.05 9.42
CA SER A 232 -11.08 8.45 10.83
C SER A 232 -10.31 7.52 11.76
N ALA A 233 -9.91 8.03 12.94
CA ALA A 233 -9.26 7.22 13.96
C ALA A 233 -10.10 5.98 14.36
N LYS A 234 -11.43 6.14 14.41
CA LYS A 234 -12.37 5.03 14.65
C LYS A 234 -12.29 3.97 13.55
N GLN A 235 -12.28 4.39 12.28
CA GLN A 235 -12.16 3.47 11.14
C GLN A 235 -10.82 2.75 11.15
N TYR A 236 -9.73 3.44 11.49
CA TYR A 236 -8.42 2.82 11.61
C TYR A 236 -8.41 1.70 12.64
N ILE A 237 -8.90 1.97 13.86
CA ILE A 237 -9.00 0.96 14.93
C ILE A 237 -9.88 -0.21 14.48
N GLN A 238 -11.05 0.07 13.89
CA GLN A 238 -11.96 -0.97 13.42
C GLN A 238 -11.31 -1.86 12.34
N ASN A 239 -10.61 -1.28 11.38
CA ASN A 239 -9.89 -2.03 10.35
C ASN A 239 -8.87 -2.98 10.97
N LYS A 240 -8.06 -2.49 11.92
CA LYS A 240 -7.06 -3.31 12.64
C LYS A 240 -7.71 -4.45 13.43
N VAL A 241 -8.84 -4.20 14.11
CA VAL A 241 -9.61 -5.25 14.82
C VAL A 241 -10.12 -6.32 13.85
N MET A 242 -10.60 -5.90 12.67
CA MET A 242 -11.08 -6.84 11.66
C MET A 242 -9.95 -7.64 11.03
N ASP A 243 -8.77 -7.05 10.81
CA ASP A 243 -7.60 -7.76 10.30
C ASP A 243 -7.09 -8.80 11.32
N GLU A 244 -7.07 -8.47 12.60
CA GLU A 244 -6.74 -9.44 13.65
C GLU A 244 -7.80 -10.54 13.75
N SER A 245 -9.09 -10.19 13.57
CA SER A 245 -10.19 -11.18 13.51
C SER A 245 -9.99 -12.17 12.36
N LYS A 246 -9.63 -11.68 11.17
CA LYS A 246 -9.32 -12.52 10.01
C LYS A 246 -8.15 -13.45 10.29
N ARG A 247 -7.08 -12.92 10.92
CA ARG A 247 -5.91 -13.70 11.30
C ARG A 247 -6.27 -14.83 12.27
N LEU A 248 -7.02 -14.54 13.33
CA LEU A 248 -7.45 -15.54 14.30
C LEU A 248 -8.35 -16.60 13.65
N LEU A 249 -9.29 -16.19 12.78
CA LEU A 249 -10.17 -17.11 12.07
C LEU A 249 -9.41 -18.05 11.13
N ALA A 250 -8.41 -17.55 10.41
CA ALA A 250 -7.66 -18.33 9.43
C ALA A 250 -6.62 -19.26 10.08
N TYR A 251 -5.94 -18.82 11.14
CA TYR A 251 -4.76 -19.49 11.68
C TYR A 251 -4.94 -20.11 13.06
N THR A 252 -6.13 -20.05 13.68
CA THR A 252 -6.42 -20.71 14.97
C THR A 252 -7.68 -21.57 14.89
N ASP A 253 -7.79 -22.50 15.85
CA ASP A 253 -8.99 -23.33 16.04
C ASP A 253 -9.96 -22.74 17.09
N SER A 254 -9.67 -21.53 17.60
CA SER A 254 -10.53 -20.85 18.57
C SER A 254 -11.96 -20.71 18.06
N SER A 255 -12.95 -20.92 18.90
CA SER A 255 -14.35 -20.76 18.49
C SER A 255 -14.64 -19.29 18.09
N ILE A 256 -15.70 -19.08 17.32
CA ILE A 256 -16.15 -17.72 16.98
C ILE A 256 -16.45 -16.90 18.23
N SER A 257 -16.97 -17.55 19.27
CA SER A 257 -17.23 -16.94 20.57
C SER A 257 -15.95 -16.53 21.28
N ASP A 258 -14.94 -17.42 21.31
CA ASP A 258 -13.67 -17.12 21.96
C ASP A 258 -12.96 -15.95 21.28
N ILE A 259 -12.96 -15.92 19.93
CA ILE A 259 -12.39 -14.79 19.16
C ILE A 259 -13.14 -13.49 19.47
N ALA A 260 -14.46 -13.51 19.54
CA ALA A 260 -15.25 -12.34 19.87
C ALA A 260 -14.90 -11.81 21.28
N PHE A 261 -14.73 -12.71 22.26
CA PHE A 261 -14.34 -12.34 23.63
C PHE A 261 -12.87 -11.93 23.73
N GLU A 262 -11.96 -12.61 23.04
CA GLU A 262 -10.54 -12.24 22.98
C GLU A 262 -10.35 -10.82 22.42
N LEU A 263 -11.20 -10.43 21.46
CA LEU A 263 -11.20 -9.09 20.85
C LEU A 263 -12.16 -8.13 21.55
N HIS A 264 -12.57 -8.40 22.78
CA HIS A 264 -13.39 -7.54 23.64
C HIS A 264 -14.70 -7.04 23.01
N PHE A 265 -15.33 -7.83 22.14
CA PHE A 265 -16.69 -7.53 21.69
C PHE A 265 -17.70 -7.83 22.80
N SER A 266 -18.65 -6.93 23.00
CA SER A 266 -19.67 -7.06 24.04
C SER A 266 -20.57 -8.30 23.87
N THR A 267 -20.77 -8.74 22.62
CA THR A 267 -21.54 -9.96 22.30
C THR A 267 -21.00 -10.58 21.02
N VAL A 268 -21.13 -11.92 20.91
CA VAL A 268 -20.79 -12.67 19.68
C VAL A 268 -21.63 -12.19 18.49
N SER A 269 -22.91 -11.90 18.71
CA SER A 269 -23.80 -11.38 17.64
C SER A 269 -23.35 -10.02 17.10
N TYR A 270 -22.82 -9.16 17.97
CA TYR A 270 -22.26 -7.87 17.56
C TYR A 270 -20.98 -8.06 16.75
N PHE A 271 -20.09 -8.94 17.19
CA PHE A 271 -18.90 -9.32 16.43
C PHE A 271 -19.26 -9.82 15.02
N ILE A 272 -20.17 -10.82 14.91
CA ILE A 272 -20.58 -11.39 13.61
C ILE A 272 -21.13 -10.29 12.68
N ARG A 273 -21.94 -9.36 13.20
CA ARG A 273 -22.49 -8.25 12.43
C ARG A 273 -21.40 -7.30 11.92
N CYS A 274 -20.47 -6.89 12.81
CA CYS A 274 -19.35 -6.01 12.45
C CYS A 274 -18.43 -6.68 11.41
N PHE A 275 -18.09 -7.94 11.61
CA PHE A 275 -17.25 -8.69 10.70
C PHE A 275 -17.90 -8.80 9.32
N ARG A 276 -19.20 -9.17 9.25
CA ARG A 276 -19.92 -9.27 7.98
C ARG A 276 -20.05 -7.92 7.28
N GLN A 277 -20.28 -6.84 8.03
CA GLN A 277 -20.35 -5.49 7.46
C GLN A 277 -19.01 -5.07 6.84
N HIS A 278 -17.90 -5.50 7.43
CA HIS A 278 -16.56 -5.14 6.98
C HIS A 278 -16.04 -6.02 5.84
N THR A 279 -16.33 -7.32 5.87
CA THR A 279 -15.76 -8.31 4.93
C THR A 279 -16.75 -8.77 3.85
N GLY A 280 -18.03 -8.51 4.02
CA GLY A 280 -19.10 -9.01 3.14
C GLY A 280 -19.59 -10.42 3.50
N GLU A 281 -18.88 -11.18 4.32
CA GLU A 281 -19.20 -12.56 4.68
C GLU A 281 -19.17 -12.81 6.20
N THR A 282 -19.76 -13.96 6.62
CA THR A 282 -19.76 -14.32 8.04
C THR A 282 -18.40 -14.87 8.48
N PRO A 283 -18.03 -14.75 9.80
CA PRO A 283 -16.79 -15.34 10.32
C PRO A 283 -16.66 -16.84 10.05
N LEU A 284 -17.78 -17.58 10.09
CA LEU A 284 -17.79 -19.01 9.83
C LEU A 284 -17.47 -19.32 8.37
N LEU A 285 -18.03 -18.54 7.41
CA LEU A 285 -17.75 -18.68 6.00
C LEU A 285 -16.29 -18.32 5.71
N TYR A 286 -15.83 -17.19 6.25
CA TYR A 286 -14.44 -16.75 6.11
C TYR A 286 -13.45 -17.83 6.57
N ARG A 287 -13.68 -18.46 7.73
CA ARG A 287 -12.86 -19.57 8.21
C ARG A 287 -12.80 -20.74 7.24
N LYS A 288 -13.95 -21.15 6.67
CA LYS A 288 -14.00 -22.27 5.74
C LYS A 288 -13.22 -22.02 4.45
N THR A 289 -13.22 -20.77 3.97
CA THR A 289 -12.61 -20.39 2.69
C THR A 289 -11.14 -20.02 2.81
N HIS A 290 -10.68 -19.56 3.99
CA HIS A 290 -9.34 -19.02 4.19
C HIS A 290 -8.46 -19.83 5.16
N LYS A 291 -8.96 -20.93 5.72
CA LYS A 291 -8.13 -21.81 6.56
C LYS A 291 -7.10 -22.50 5.67
N PRO A 292 -5.77 -22.37 5.96
CA PRO A 292 -4.75 -23.11 5.22
C PRO A 292 -5.06 -24.60 5.25
N VAL A 293 -5.04 -25.27 4.09
CA VAL A 293 -5.21 -26.73 4.03
C VAL A 293 -4.01 -27.35 4.71
N SER A 294 -4.22 -27.92 5.90
CA SER A 294 -3.19 -28.71 6.57
C SER A 294 -2.99 -30.00 5.76
N TYR A 295 -1.93 -30.07 5.00
CA TYR A 295 -1.46 -31.31 4.38
C TYR A 295 -0.86 -32.21 5.48
N THR A 296 -1.69 -32.81 6.29
CA THR A 296 -1.35 -33.95 7.13
C THR A 296 -1.81 -35.23 6.43
N HIS A 297 -1.02 -35.72 5.48
CA HIS A 297 -0.90 -37.15 5.11
C HIS A 297 0.11 -37.30 3.98
N LEU A 298 1.39 -37.21 4.32
CA LEU A 298 2.41 -37.94 3.61
C LEU A 298 2.73 -39.18 4.46
N THR A 299 1.94 -40.22 4.34
CA THR A 299 2.38 -41.57 4.65
C THR A 299 3.37 -41.95 3.55
N LEU A 300 4.67 -41.96 3.89
CA LEU A 300 5.68 -42.63 3.08
C LEU A 300 5.31 -44.11 3.01
N PRO A 301 5.25 -44.74 1.83
CA PRO A 301 5.17 -46.17 1.74
C PRO A 301 6.50 -46.75 2.20
N THR A 302 6.46 -47.48 3.31
CA THR A 302 7.52 -48.41 3.72
C THR A 302 7.55 -49.59 2.78
N THR A 303 8.50 -49.69 1.89
CA THR A 303 9.16 -50.94 1.42
C THR A 303 10.56 -50.60 0.95
#